data_b949f6dae31db198446bfcabebb55c77
#
_entry.id   b949f6dae31db198446bfcabebb55c77
#
_cell.length_a   1.000
_cell.length_b   1.000
_cell.length_c   1.000
_cell.angle_alpha   90.00
_cell.angle_beta   90.00
_cell.angle_gamma   90.00
#
_symmetry.space_group_name_H-M   'P 1'
#
loop_
_entity.id
_entity.type
_entity.pdbx_description
1 polymer ?
#
loop_
_entity_poly.entity_id
_entity_poly.type
_entity_poly.pdbx_seq_one_letter_code
_entity_poly.pdbx_strand_id
1 'polypeptide(L)'
;MKTFIRVIEYWVPSEDGSLLEFGGGLFGAATRFAAISNNLCFGRGEGLPGRAWDSGHPIVLKELDGSYFRRAPAAKAAGLTCGIAVPLFKGDKLSAVVVIFCGDDEEHAGAIELWGNDPTDSKDMTLVEGYYGSTGDTFEFISRATAFRCGNGLPGMAWEAQKPVFLPNLGKGSGFLRADGAVKVGINRGFAIPCSTIDGSNFVMAFLSALATPIARRVETWEPDASGTALRRSLGFSEEQGATSTADTIALGGDGSHPIVQAFTTGRPAVAEPMIAIPVAPQGRITAVMALHF
;
A
#
# COMPACT_ATOMS: atom_id res chain seq x y z
N MET A 1 -11.34 10.07 13.64
CA MET A 1 -11.80 8.84 12.95
C MET A 1 -10.61 7.89 12.91
N LYS A 2 -10.78 6.63 13.33
CA LYS A 2 -9.74 5.61 13.18
C LYS A 2 -9.68 5.16 11.73
N THR A 3 -8.49 4.90 11.21
CA THR A 3 -8.28 4.34 9.87
C THR A 3 -7.80 2.90 9.97
N PHE A 4 -8.02 2.10 8.94
CA PHE A 4 -7.55 0.70 8.87
C PHE A 4 -6.02 0.65 8.83
N ILE A 5 -5.40 1.47 8.02
CA ILE A 5 -3.95 1.71 8.08
C ILE A 5 -3.68 2.61 9.28
N ARG A 6 -2.80 2.17 10.18
CA ARG A 6 -2.45 2.83 11.45
C ARG A 6 -1.09 3.48 11.45
N VAL A 7 -0.12 2.81 10.82
CA VAL A 7 1.26 3.25 10.73
C VAL A 7 1.75 2.99 9.32
N ILE A 8 2.44 3.95 8.74
CA ILE A 8 3.25 3.76 7.52
C ILE A 8 4.64 4.28 7.80
N GLU A 9 5.63 3.47 7.56
CA GLU A 9 7.05 3.83 7.62
C GLU A 9 7.75 3.43 6.33
N TYR A 10 8.88 4.03 6.04
CA TYR A 10 9.72 3.60 4.93
C TYR A 10 11.19 3.56 5.31
N TRP A 11 11.89 2.66 4.66
CA TRP A 11 13.27 2.34 4.89
C TRP A 11 14.03 2.57 3.59
N VAL A 12 15.19 3.21 3.66
CA VAL A 12 16.00 3.54 2.49
C VAL A 12 17.35 2.84 2.56
N PRO A 13 17.93 2.42 1.42
CA PRO A 13 19.29 1.91 1.43
C PRO A 13 20.27 2.93 1.99
N SER A 14 21.18 2.47 2.87
CA SER A 14 22.34 3.23 3.33
C SER A 14 23.23 3.64 2.15
N GLU A 15 24.13 4.58 2.38
CA GLU A 15 25.01 5.09 1.32
C GLU A 15 25.85 3.99 0.66
N ASP A 16 26.31 3.02 1.45
CA ASP A 16 27.07 1.85 0.98
C ASP A 16 26.17 0.71 0.45
N GLY A 17 24.84 0.83 0.60
CA GLY A 17 23.87 -0.17 0.17
C GLY A 17 23.84 -1.45 0.99
N SER A 18 24.49 -1.49 2.17
CA SER A 18 24.59 -2.70 3.01
C SER A 18 23.38 -2.90 3.93
N LEU A 19 22.70 -1.82 4.31
CA LEU A 19 21.61 -1.81 5.25
C LEU A 19 20.41 -0.99 4.72
N LEU A 20 19.25 -1.20 5.32
CA LEU A 20 18.11 -0.30 5.25
C LEU A 20 18.08 0.55 6.52
N GLU A 21 18.14 1.86 6.34
CA GLU A 21 18.01 2.86 7.41
C GLU A 21 16.61 3.45 7.42
N PHE A 22 16.20 3.95 8.58
CA PHE A 22 14.89 4.59 8.72
C PHE A 22 14.83 5.89 7.91
N GLY A 23 13.91 5.96 6.95
CA GLY A 23 13.70 7.13 6.10
C GLY A 23 12.65 8.10 6.60
N GLY A 24 11.65 7.58 7.35
CA GLY A 24 10.55 8.37 7.87
C GLY A 24 9.25 7.57 7.98
N GLY A 25 8.18 8.22 8.43
CA GLY A 25 6.87 7.58 8.54
C GLY A 25 5.80 8.42 9.22
N LEU A 26 4.56 7.94 9.18
CA LEU A 26 3.42 8.45 9.92
C LEU A 26 3.01 7.40 10.95
N PHE A 27 3.02 7.76 12.21
CA PHE A 27 2.81 6.82 13.32
C PHE A 27 1.54 7.13 14.14
N GLY A 28 0.91 8.27 13.93
CA GLY A 28 -0.25 8.69 14.72
C GLY A 28 0.02 8.60 16.22
N ALA A 29 -0.81 7.86 16.94
CA ALA A 29 -0.65 7.65 18.39
C ALA A 29 0.44 6.63 18.77
N ALA A 30 1.06 5.93 17.83
CA ALA A 30 2.05 4.87 18.07
C ALA A 30 3.47 5.44 18.37
N THR A 31 3.59 6.42 19.25
CA THR A 31 4.84 7.17 19.52
C THR A 31 5.99 6.29 20.01
N ARG A 32 5.70 5.29 20.86
CA ARG A 32 6.71 4.31 21.29
C ARG A 32 7.21 3.47 20.14
N PHE A 33 6.32 3.07 19.24
CA PHE A 33 6.68 2.31 18.06
C PHE A 33 7.57 3.15 17.12
N ALA A 34 7.24 4.44 16.94
CA ALA A 34 8.06 5.41 16.19
C ALA A 34 9.47 5.55 16.78
N ALA A 35 9.57 5.72 18.09
CA ALA A 35 10.87 5.87 18.78
C ALA A 35 11.78 4.65 18.61
N ILE A 36 11.20 3.43 18.55
CA ILE A 36 11.96 2.21 18.30
C ILE A 36 12.38 2.17 16.81
N SER A 37 11.47 2.48 15.88
CA SER A 37 11.76 2.48 14.44
C SER A 37 12.93 3.39 14.09
N ASN A 38 12.97 4.60 14.65
CA ASN A 38 14.02 5.58 14.39
C ASN A 38 15.46 5.10 14.75
N ASN A 39 15.57 4.07 15.57
CA ASN A 39 16.86 3.56 16.07
C ASN A 39 17.22 2.17 15.47
N LEU A 40 16.49 1.73 14.46
CA LEU A 40 16.74 0.43 13.82
C LEU A 40 17.31 0.60 12.41
N CYS A 41 18.03 -0.43 12.00
CA CYS A 41 18.38 -0.72 10.63
C CYS A 41 18.13 -2.20 10.35
N PHE A 42 18.08 -2.57 9.09
CA PHE A 42 17.86 -3.96 8.66
C PHE A 42 18.84 -4.36 7.58
N GLY A 43 19.51 -5.48 7.78
CA GLY A 43 20.25 -6.14 6.71
C GLY A 43 19.31 -6.81 5.71
N ARG A 44 19.86 -7.18 4.55
CA ARG A 44 19.12 -7.95 3.55
C ARG A 44 18.70 -9.31 4.15
N GLY A 45 17.43 -9.68 4.01
CA GLY A 45 16.80 -10.85 4.64
C GLY A 45 16.41 -10.65 6.11
N GLU A 46 16.71 -9.52 6.74
CA GLU A 46 16.48 -9.26 8.15
C GLU A 46 15.18 -8.52 8.41
N GLY A 47 14.38 -9.02 9.37
CA GLY A 47 13.08 -8.43 9.71
C GLY A 47 12.14 -8.37 8.51
N LEU A 48 11.05 -7.60 8.62
CA LEU A 48 10.08 -7.48 7.54
C LEU A 48 10.60 -6.64 6.35
N PRO A 49 11.25 -5.48 6.57
CA PRO A 49 11.81 -4.69 5.45
C PRO A 49 12.92 -5.41 4.69
N GLY A 50 13.89 -6.01 5.40
CA GLY A 50 15.02 -6.69 4.77
C GLY A 50 14.61 -7.94 4.00
N ARG A 51 13.57 -8.65 4.43
CA ARG A 51 13.02 -9.80 3.70
C ARG A 51 12.33 -9.38 2.40
N ALA A 52 11.57 -8.28 2.40
CA ALA A 52 10.99 -7.74 1.18
C ALA A 52 12.07 -7.24 0.20
N TRP A 53 13.16 -6.69 0.73
CA TRP A 53 14.33 -6.36 -0.07
C TRP A 53 14.97 -7.60 -0.69
N ASP A 54 15.16 -8.66 0.10
CA ASP A 54 15.82 -9.88 -0.35
C ASP A 54 15.01 -10.64 -1.40
N SER A 55 13.70 -10.74 -1.19
CA SER A 55 12.79 -11.41 -2.13
C SER A 55 12.55 -10.59 -3.40
N GLY A 56 12.68 -9.25 -3.35
CA GLY A 56 12.24 -8.36 -4.42
C GLY A 56 10.73 -8.26 -4.59
N HIS A 57 9.94 -8.85 -3.68
CA HIS A 57 8.48 -8.94 -3.74
C HIS A 57 7.83 -8.39 -2.48
N PRO A 58 6.55 -7.95 -2.56
CA PRO A 58 5.77 -7.61 -1.38
C PRO A 58 5.61 -8.81 -0.44
N ILE A 59 5.60 -8.54 0.86
CA ILE A 59 5.39 -9.54 1.90
C ILE A 59 4.24 -9.11 2.80
N VAL A 60 3.31 -10.01 3.08
CA VAL A 60 2.27 -9.86 4.10
C VAL A 60 2.65 -10.69 5.32
N LEU A 61 2.79 -10.06 6.47
CA LEU A 61 3.01 -10.70 7.75
C LEU A 61 1.73 -10.62 8.59
N LYS A 62 1.01 -11.74 8.66
CA LYS A 62 -0.31 -11.83 9.30
C LYS A 62 -0.25 -11.71 10.82
N GLU A 63 0.81 -12.24 11.42
CA GLU A 63 1.00 -12.29 12.87
C GLU A 63 2.33 -11.63 13.21
N LEU A 64 2.27 -10.55 13.97
CA LEU A 64 3.47 -9.83 14.40
C LEU A 64 4.12 -10.52 15.62
N ASP A 65 3.31 -11.14 16.49
CA ASP A 65 3.79 -11.85 17.68
C ASP A 65 4.26 -13.27 17.32
N GLY A 66 5.31 -13.75 18.00
CA GLY A 66 5.86 -15.09 17.75
C GLY A 66 6.57 -15.29 16.39
N SER A 67 6.69 -14.24 15.57
CA SER A 67 7.34 -14.26 14.26
C SER A 67 8.75 -13.67 14.30
N TYR A 68 9.37 -13.50 13.13
CA TYR A 68 10.64 -12.79 12.98
C TYR A 68 10.53 -11.26 13.18
N PHE A 69 9.34 -10.74 13.50
CA PHE A 69 9.11 -9.32 13.67
C PHE A 69 9.67 -8.81 15.01
N ARG A 70 10.72 -7.99 14.96
CA ARG A 70 11.48 -7.58 16.16
C ARG A 70 10.78 -6.61 17.10
N ARG A 71 9.72 -5.93 16.65
CA ARG A 71 9.01 -4.90 17.40
C ARG A 71 7.65 -5.35 17.92
N ALA A 72 7.41 -6.67 18.03
CA ALA A 72 6.11 -7.23 18.40
C ALA A 72 5.49 -6.63 19.68
N PRO A 73 6.22 -6.45 20.80
CA PRO A 73 5.62 -5.86 22.00
C PRO A 73 5.15 -4.41 21.79
N ALA A 74 5.89 -3.61 21.02
CA ALA A 74 5.51 -2.23 20.72
C ALA A 74 4.35 -2.15 19.73
N ALA A 75 4.31 -3.04 18.74
CA ALA A 75 3.22 -3.17 17.79
C ALA A 75 1.92 -3.56 18.51
N LYS A 76 1.96 -4.55 19.39
CA LYS A 76 0.82 -4.98 20.20
C LYS A 76 0.29 -3.84 21.08
N ALA A 77 1.18 -3.08 21.73
CA ALA A 77 0.80 -1.91 22.53
C ALA A 77 0.17 -0.79 21.70
N ALA A 78 0.48 -0.71 20.39
CA ALA A 78 -0.10 0.24 19.45
C ALA A 78 -1.34 -0.30 18.71
N GLY A 79 -1.80 -1.52 19.04
CA GLY A 79 -2.96 -2.16 18.38
C GLY A 79 -2.70 -2.52 16.92
N LEU A 80 -1.46 -2.81 16.57
CA LEU A 80 -1.09 -3.27 15.22
C LEU A 80 -1.19 -4.80 15.16
N THR A 81 -1.88 -5.33 14.17
CA THR A 81 -2.18 -6.77 14.06
C THR A 81 -1.44 -7.44 12.90
N CYS A 82 -1.20 -6.72 11.83
CA CYS A 82 -0.47 -7.23 10.67
C CYS A 82 0.44 -6.16 10.06
N GLY A 83 1.41 -6.59 9.28
CA GLY A 83 2.35 -5.73 8.58
C GLY A 83 2.54 -6.15 7.12
N ILE A 84 2.73 -5.17 6.26
CA ILE A 84 3.02 -5.37 4.85
C ILE A 84 4.30 -4.63 4.52
N ALA A 85 5.24 -5.28 3.84
CA ALA A 85 6.39 -4.61 3.26
C ALA A 85 6.33 -4.66 1.74
N VAL A 86 6.49 -3.52 1.11
CA VAL A 86 6.48 -3.35 -0.34
C VAL A 86 7.81 -2.72 -0.76
N PRO A 87 8.68 -3.45 -1.47
CA PRO A 87 9.90 -2.88 -2.02
C PRO A 87 9.56 -1.95 -3.19
N LEU A 88 10.22 -0.81 -3.26
CA LEU A 88 10.11 0.14 -4.35
C LEU A 88 11.41 0.15 -5.15
N PHE A 89 11.31 -0.06 -6.44
CA PHE A 89 12.44 -0.04 -7.35
C PHE A 89 12.38 1.15 -8.31
N LYS A 90 13.55 1.68 -8.66
CA LYS A 90 13.73 2.63 -9.74
C LYS A 90 14.72 1.99 -10.74
N GLY A 91 14.20 1.49 -11.86
CA GLY A 91 14.91 0.48 -12.63
C GLY A 91 15.15 -0.77 -11.75
N ASP A 92 16.35 -1.28 -11.75
CA ASP A 92 16.75 -2.49 -10.99
C ASP A 92 17.26 -2.17 -9.57
N LYS A 93 17.30 -0.89 -9.19
CA LYS A 93 17.82 -0.47 -7.89
C LYS A 93 16.69 -0.29 -6.88
N LEU A 94 16.85 -0.91 -5.71
CA LEU A 94 15.96 -0.63 -4.58
C LEU A 94 16.08 0.85 -4.20
N SER A 95 14.94 1.54 -4.20
CA SER A 95 14.83 2.94 -3.82
C SER A 95 14.39 3.11 -2.36
N ALA A 96 13.45 2.27 -1.92
CA ALA A 96 12.97 2.20 -0.55
C ALA A 96 12.22 0.88 -0.32
N VAL A 97 11.92 0.57 0.95
CA VAL A 97 10.91 -0.40 1.34
C VAL A 97 9.86 0.33 2.17
N VAL A 98 8.63 0.35 1.71
CA VAL A 98 7.49 0.87 2.48
C VAL A 98 6.94 -0.24 3.35
N VAL A 99 6.71 0.05 4.62
CA VAL A 99 6.05 -0.88 5.55
C VAL A 99 4.77 -0.24 6.08
N ILE A 100 3.67 -0.94 5.87
CA ILE A 100 2.34 -0.51 6.28
C ILE A 100 1.88 -1.44 7.39
N PHE A 101 1.42 -0.88 8.50
CA PHE A 101 0.81 -1.65 9.59
C PHE A 101 -0.66 -1.29 9.70
N CYS A 102 -1.47 -2.33 9.74
CA CYS A 102 -2.91 -2.20 9.96
C CYS A 102 -3.26 -2.72 11.35
N GLY A 103 -4.39 -2.27 11.84
CA GLY A 103 -4.97 -2.77 13.07
C GLY A 103 -6.46 -2.92 12.86
N ASP A 104 -6.97 -4.09 13.19
CA ASP A 104 -8.39 -4.35 13.31
C ASP A 104 -8.73 -4.67 14.78
N ASP A 105 -9.99 -4.57 15.08
CA ASP A 105 -10.58 -5.00 16.33
C ASP A 105 -11.96 -5.62 16.02
N GLU A 106 -12.68 -6.10 17.03
CA GLU A 106 -13.97 -6.76 16.82
C GLU A 106 -15.03 -5.87 16.14
N GLU A 107 -14.83 -4.53 16.17
CA GLU A 107 -15.76 -3.55 15.58
C GLU A 107 -15.35 -3.09 14.18
N HIS A 108 -14.12 -3.39 13.74
CA HIS A 108 -13.51 -2.78 12.56
C HIS A 108 -13.04 -3.84 11.56
N ALA A 109 -13.92 -4.19 10.63
CA ALA A 109 -13.59 -5.14 9.57
C ALA A 109 -12.64 -4.54 8.53
N GLY A 110 -11.64 -5.31 8.16
CA GLY A 110 -10.71 -5.00 7.09
C GLY A 110 -10.00 -6.24 6.59
N ALA A 111 -9.54 -6.20 5.36
CA ALA A 111 -8.72 -7.26 4.78
C ALA A 111 -7.60 -6.66 3.93
N ILE A 112 -6.50 -7.38 3.85
CA ILE A 112 -5.36 -7.07 2.99
C ILE A 112 -5.10 -8.31 2.16
N GLU A 113 -4.95 -8.11 0.86
CA GLU A 113 -4.74 -9.20 -0.08
C GLU A 113 -3.55 -8.88 -0.98
N LEU A 114 -2.61 -9.79 -1.06
CA LEU A 114 -1.54 -9.77 -2.05
C LEU A 114 -1.92 -10.71 -3.19
N TRP A 115 -2.09 -10.15 -4.35
CA TRP A 115 -2.40 -10.86 -5.59
C TRP A 115 -1.17 -10.91 -6.46
N GLY A 116 -0.90 -12.08 -7.05
CA GLY A 116 0.29 -12.31 -7.87
C GLY A 116 -0.03 -13.00 -9.19
N ASN A 117 0.76 -12.66 -10.20
CA ASN A 117 0.75 -13.30 -11.51
C ASN A 117 2.18 -13.46 -12.00
N ASP A 118 2.55 -14.69 -12.34
CA ASP A 118 3.72 -14.97 -13.17
C ASP A 118 3.24 -15.09 -14.62
N PRO A 119 3.62 -14.17 -15.52
CA PRO A 119 3.15 -14.18 -16.90
C PRO A 119 3.68 -15.37 -17.72
N THR A 120 4.71 -16.08 -17.23
CA THR A 120 5.24 -17.28 -17.87
C THR A 120 4.40 -18.52 -17.55
N ASP A 121 3.69 -18.50 -16.42
CA ASP A 121 2.89 -19.62 -15.92
C ASP A 121 1.39 -19.44 -16.19
N SER A 122 0.85 -18.24 -15.99
CA SER A 122 -0.58 -17.99 -16.09
C SER A 122 -0.92 -16.60 -16.64
N LYS A 123 -2.11 -16.50 -17.27
CA LYS A 123 -2.73 -15.23 -17.63
C LYS A 123 -3.60 -14.64 -16.52
N ASP A 124 -3.74 -15.37 -15.42
CA ASP A 124 -4.60 -15.00 -14.30
C ASP A 124 -3.74 -14.62 -13.09
N MET A 125 -4.22 -13.65 -12.32
CA MET A 125 -3.68 -13.25 -11.05
C MET A 125 -4.44 -13.99 -9.95
N THR A 126 -3.73 -14.65 -9.04
CA THR A 126 -4.30 -15.42 -7.93
C THR A 126 -3.84 -14.86 -6.58
N LEU A 127 -4.58 -15.20 -5.52
CA LEU A 127 -4.21 -14.79 -4.17
C LEU A 127 -2.93 -15.49 -3.72
N VAL A 128 -1.89 -14.72 -3.44
CA VAL A 128 -0.62 -15.19 -2.89
C VAL A 128 -0.72 -15.30 -1.38
N GLU A 129 -1.19 -14.23 -0.74
CA GLU A 129 -1.34 -14.16 0.71
C GLU A 129 -2.43 -13.14 1.08
N GLY A 130 -3.05 -13.30 2.26
CA GLY A 130 -4.07 -12.37 2.73
C GLY A 130 -4.19 -12.37 4.25
N TYR A 131 -4.53 -11.20 4.80
CA TYR A 131 -4.94 -11.00 6.18
C TYR A 131 -6.41 -10.56 6.18
N TYR A 132 -7.24 -11.25 6.94
CA TYR A 132 -8.69 -11.06 6.90
C TYR A 132 -9.27 -10.64 8.26
N GLY A 133 -8.47 -10.61 9.31
CA GLY A 133 -8.87 -10.14 10.64
C GLY A 133 -10.23 -10.70 11.09
N SER A 134 -11.12 -9.81 11.43
CA SER A 134 -12.49 -10.12 11.89
C SER A 134 -13.49 -10.42 10.76
N THR A 135 -13.09 -10.40 9.47
CA THR A 135 -14.03 -10.63 8.35
C THR A 135 -14.51 -12.06 8.19
N GLY A 136 -13.90 -13.00 8.93
CA GLY A 136 -14.29 -14.40 8.95
C GLY A 136 -13.85 -15.23 7.74
N ASP A 137 -13.87 -16.54 7.90
CA ASP A 137 -13.30 -17.51 6.98
C ASP A 137 -13.96 -17.56 5.60
N THR A 138 -15.25 -17.17 5.52
CA THR A 138 -16.00 -17.25 4.26
C THR A 138 -15.47 -16.27 3.21
N PHE A 139 -15.10 -15.05 3.60
CA PHE A 139 -14.57 -14.08 2.66
C PHE A 139 -13.16 -14.47 2.19
N GLU A 140 -12.32 -14.97 3.08
CA GLU A 140 -11.02 -15.54 2.73
C GLU A 140 -11.16 -16.71 1.75
N PHE A 141 -12.09 -17.65 2.03
CA PHE A 141 -12.33 -18.80 1.15
C PHE A 141 -12.72 -18.36 -0.27
N ILE A 142 -13.63 -17.38 -0.40
CA ILE A 142 -14.02 -16.84 -1.70
C ILE A 142 -12.81 -16.19 -2.39
N SER A 143 -11.98 -15.45 -1.66
CA SER A 143 -10.79 -14.79 -2.20
C SER A 143 -9.79 -15.81 -2.74
N ARG A 144 -9.52 -16.88 -2.00
CA ARG A 144 -8.62 -17.97 -2.42
C ARG A 144 -9.11 -18.73 -3.66
N ALA A 145 -10.42 -18.81 -3.84
CA ALA A 145 -11.05 -19.45 -5.01
C ALA A 145 -11.19 -18.50 -6.23
N THR A 146 -10.80 -17.23 -6.09
CA THR A 146 -10.96 -16.22 -7.15
C THR A 146 -9.66 -16.04 -7.92
N ALA A 147 -9.77 -15.90 -9.23
CA ALA A 147 -8.69 -15.47 -10.10
C ALA A 147 -9.12 -14.23 -10.90
N PHE A 148 -8.19 -13.33 -11.17
CA PHE A 148 -8.45 -12.09 -11.89
C PHE A 148 -7.68 -12.05 -13.20
N ARG A 149 -8.39 -11.77 -14.30
CA ARG A 149 -7.78 -11.33 -15.56
C ARG A 149 -7.34 -9.87 -15.45
N CYS A 150 -6.34 -9.49 -16.23
CA CYS A 150 -5.98 -8.09 -16.43
C CYS A 150 -7.23 -7.28 -16.84
N GLY A 151 -7.50 -6.18 -16.14
CA GLY A 151 -8.68 -5.34 -16.32
C GLY A 151 -9.94 -5.76 -15.54
N ASN A 152 -9.98 -6.95 -14.96
CA ASN A 152 -11.18 -7.46 -14.29
C ASN A 152 -11.05 -7.48 -12.77
N GLY A 153 -12.08 -6.98 -12.09
CA GLY A 153 -12.10 -6.83 -10.64
C GLY A 153 -11.05 -5.83 -10.14
N LEU A 154 -11.06 -5.52 -8.86
CA LEU A 154 -10.19 -4.49 -8.29
C LEU A 154 -8.69 -4.76 -8.52
N PRO A 155 -8.14 -5.97 -8.25
CA PRO A 155 -6.74 -6.26 -8.55
C PRO A 155 -6.42 -6.19 -10.05
N GLY A 156 -7.26 -6.75 -10.90
CA GLY A 156 -7.06 -6.72 -12.36
C GLY A 156 -7.12 -5.32 -12.95
N MET A 157 -7.98 -4.45 -12.42
CA MET A 157 -8.05 -3.03 -12.82
C MET A 157 -6.76 -2.29 -12.48
N ALA A 158 -6.19 -2.50 -11.30
CA ALA A 158 -4.92 -1.89 -10.91
C ALA A 158 -3.74 -2.44 -11.73
N TRP A 159 -3.78 -3.74 -12.03
CA TRP A 159 -2.80 -4.39 -12.92
C TRP A 159 -2.82 -3.78 -14.33
N GLU A 160 -4.00 -3.65 -14.95
CA GLU A 160 -4.14 -3.04 -16.28
C GLU A 160 -3.72 -1.57 -16.29
N ALA A 161 -4.21 -0.81 -15.29
CA ALA A 161 -3.97 0.63 -15.21
C ALA A 161 -2.51 0.98 -14.87
N GLN A 162 -1.75 0.04 -14.27
CA GLN A 162 -0.39 0.26 -13.75
C GLN A 162 -0.31 1.45 -12.78
N LYS A 163 -1.39 1.71 -12.06
CA LYS A 163 -1.56 2.80 -11.10
C LYS A 163 -2.60 2.42 -10.04
N PRO A 164 -2.66 3.14 -8.91
CA PRO A 164 -3.63 2.86 -7.86
C PRO A 164 -5.07 2.99 -8.37
N VAL A 165 -5.93 2.06 -7.92
CA VAL A 165 -7.36 2.07 -8.17
C VAL A 165 -8.11 2.10 -6.84
N PHE A 166 -9.02 3.04 -6.69
CA PHE A 166 -9.86 3.18 -5.50
C PHE A 166 -11.33 3.00 -5.88
N LEU A 167 -12.01 2.11 -5.17
CA LEU A 167 -13.45 1.91 -5.27
C LEU A 167 -14.12 2.40 -3.97
N PRO A 168 -14.84 3.52 -4.02
CA PRO A 168 -15.52 4.08 -2.85
C PRO A 168 -16.76 3.30 -2.43
N ASN A 169 -17.17 2.32 -3.22
CA ASN A 169 -18.28 1.43 -2.93
C ASN A 169 -18.03 0.08 -3.61
N LEU A 170 -18.01 -1.00 -2.85
CA LEU A 170 -17.83 -2.36 -3.35
C LEU A 170 -19.15 -3.10 -3.65
N GLY A 171 -20.29 -2.40 -3.59
CA GLY A 171 -21.60 -2.95 -3.90
C GLY A 171 -21.77 -3.32 -5.39
N LYS A 172 -22.96 -3.81 -5.72
CA LYS A 172 -23.33 -4.20 -7.10
C LYS A 172 -23.09 -3.05 -8.09
N GLY A 173 -22.49 -3.37 -9.22
CA GLY A 173 -22.16 -2.40 -10.28
C GLY A 173 -20.83 -1.68 -10.12
N SER A 174 -20.08 -1.92 -9.04
CA SER A 174 -18.77 -1.30 -8.81
C SER A 174 -17.62 -1.91 -9.63
N GLY A 175 -17.84 -3.06 -10.27
CA GLY A 175 -16.78 -3.87 -10.87
C GLY A 175 -16.04 -4.76 -9.87
N PHE A 176 -16.40 -4.73 -8.58
CA PHE A 176 -15.83 -5.62 -7.57
C PHE A 176 -16.48 -7.00 -7.64
N LEU A 177 -15.76 -8.01 -8.10
CA LEU A 177 -16.33 -9.33 -8.40
C LEU A 177 -16.86 -10.11 -7.18
N ARG A 178 -16.40 -9.76 -5.97
CA ARG A 178 -16.80 -10.39 -4.70
C ARG A 178 -17.75 -9.51 -3.89
N ALA A 179 -18.57 -8.68 -4.56
CA ALA A 179 -19.44 -7.68 -3.93
C ALA A 179 -20.36 -8.26 -2.85
N ASP A 180 -21.05 -9.38 -3.14
CA ASP A 180 -21.95 -10.02 -2.19
C ASP A 180 -21.24 -10.55 -0.94
N GLY A 181 -20.00 -11.02 -1.08
CA GLY A 181 -19.15 -11.45 0.04
C GLY A 181 -18.68 -10.27 0.88
N ALA A 182 -18.23 -9.19 0.24
CA ALA A 182 -17.77 -7.98 0.92
C ALA A 182 -18.88 -7.33 1.77
N VAL A 183 -20.07 -7.19 1.19
CA VAL A 183 -21.24 -6.62 1.90
C VAL A 183 -21.59 -7.43 3.15
N LYS A 184 -21.55 -8.76 3.07
CA LYS A 184 -21.86 -9.64 4.22
C LYS A 184 -20.93 -9.45 5.41
N VAL A 185 -19.68 -9.12 5.15
CA VAL A 185 -18.65 -8.90 6.20
C VAL A 185 -18.41 -7.41 6.51
N GLY A 186 -19.28 -6.52 6.01
CA GLY A 186 -19.22 -5.08 6.28
C GLY A 186 -18.15 -4.31 5.52
N ILE A 187 -17.44 -4.92 4.57
CA ILE A 187 -16.44 -4.26 3.74
C ILE A 187 -17.12 -3.44 2.64
N ASN A 188 -16.71 -2.19 2.48
CA ASN A 188 -17.31 -1.27 1.52
C ASN A 188 -16.30 -0.46 0.70
N ARG A 189 -15.06 -0.31 1.15
CA ARG A 189 -13.97 0.40 0.46
C ARG A 189 -12.95 -0.56 -0.07
N GLY A 190 -12.43 -0.30 -1.27
CA GLY A 190 -11.33 -1.05 -1.86
C GLY A 190 -10.28 -0.15 -2.47
N PHE A 191 -9.01 -0.41 -2.17
CA PHE A 191 -7.89 0.31 -2.72
C PHE A 191 -6.81 -0.68 -3.16
N ALA A 192 -6.50 -0.72 -4.43
CA ALA A 192 -5.50 -1.60 -5.01
C ALA A 192 -4.32 -0.82 -5.56
N ILE A 193 -3.13 -1.31 -5.31
CA ILE A 193 -1.86 -0.68 -5.67
C ILE A 193 -1.01 -1.69 -6.40
N PRO A 194 -0.62 -1.44 -7.67
CA PRO A 194 0.35 -2.29 -8.35
C PRO A 194 1.73 -2.10 -7.70
N CYS A 195 2.39 -3.22 -7.40
CA CYS A 195 3.66 -3.23 -6.70
C CYS A 195 4.83 -3.33 -7.68
N SER A 196 5.97 -2.77 -7.28
CA SER A 196 7.22 -2.90 -8.03
C SER A 196 7.77 -4.32 -7.92
N THR A 197 8.32 -4.84 -9.02
CA THR A 197 9.06 -6.10 -9.09
C THR A 197 10.24 -5.96 -10.02
N ILE A 198 11.22 -6.86 -9.91
CA ILE A 198 12.42 -6.88 -10.76
C ILE A 198 12.52 -8.13 -11.64
N ASP A 199 11.63 -9.09 -11.46
CA ASP A 199 11.64 -10.40 -12.14
C ASP A 199 10.57 -10.54 -13.24
N GLY A 200 9.81 -9.47 -13.51
CA GLY A 200 8.73 -9.48 -14.50
C GLY A 200 7.39 -10.03 -13.99
N SER A 201 7.33 -10.51 -12.76
CA SER A 201 6.07 -10.87 -12.10
C SER A 201 5.20 -9.63 -11.87
N ASN A 202 3.89 -9.83 -11.79
CA ASN A 202 2.96 -8.77 -11.45
C ASN A 202 2.39 -9.01 -10.05
N PHE A 203 2.50 -8.01 -9.19
CA PHE A 203 1.85 -8.03 -7.88
C PHE A 203 0.95 -6.83 -7.70
N VAL A 204 -0.19 -7.07 -7.05
CA VAL A 204 -1.13 -6.04 -6.64
C VAL A 204 -1.46 -6.24 -5.17
N MET A 205 -1.26 -5.20 -4.38
CA MET A 205 -1.71 -5.15 -3.00
C MET A 205 -3.10 -4.50 -2.94
N ALA A 206 -4.07 -5.19 -2.36
CA ALA A 206 -5.43 -4.67 -2.18
C ALA A 206 -5.74 -4.50 -0.69
N PHE A 207 -6.19 -3.31 -0.32
CA PHE A 207 -6.72 -2.96 1.00
C PHE A 207 -8.23 -2.87 0.90
N LEU A 208 -8.93 -3.59 1.77
CA LEU A 208 -10.37 -3.62 1.84
C LEU A 208 -10.79 -3.20 3.25
N SER A 209 -11.73 -2.27 3.37
CA SER A 209 -12.12 -1.76 4.69
C SER A 209 -13.61 -1.44 4.79
N ALA A 210 -14.10 -1.42 6.03
CA ALA A 210 -15.44 -0.94 6.37
C ALA A 210 -15.49 0.60 6.35
N LEU A 211 -16.70 1.14 6.27
CA LEU A 211 -16.95 2.60 6.34
C LEU A 211 -16.51 3.22 7.67
N ALA A 212 -16.71 2.48 8.77
CA ALA A 212 -16.33 2.96 10.11
C ALA A 212 -14.82 3.07 10.30
N THR A 213 -14.05 2.32 9.52
CA THR A 213 -12.58 2.28 9.56
C THR A 213 -12.02 2.36 8.15
N PRO A 214 -12.13 3.51 7.48
CA PRO A 214 -11.66 3.66 6.12
C PRO A 214 -10.15 3.43 6.01
N ILE A 215 -9.67 3.15 4.82
CA ILE A 215 -8.25 2.88 4.53
C ILE A 215 -7.38 4.06 4.97
N ALA A 216 -7.80 5.27 4.60
CA ALA A 216 -7.23 6.55 5.01
C ALA A 216 -8.35 7.60 5.00
N ARG A 217 -8.17 8.76 5.62
CA ARG A 217 -9.16 9.86 5.60
C ARG A 217 -9.33 10.45 4.20
N ARG A 218 -8.23 10.52 3.46
CA ARG A 218 -8.21 10.97 2.08
C ARG A 218 -7.18 10.17 1.28
N VAL A 219 -7.55 9.79 0.06
CA VAL A 219 -6.73 9.08 -0.90
C VAL A 219 -6.63 9.91 -2.16
N GLU A 220 -5.42 10.08 -2.68
CA GLU A 220 -5.15 10.77 -3.95
C GLU A 220 -4.19 9.98 -4.80
N THR A 221 -4.34 10.10 -6.11
CA THR A 221 -3.35 9.65 -7.10
C THR A 221 -2.98 10.80 -8.01
N TRP A 222 -1.69 11.00 -8.18
CA TRP A 222 -1.10 12.06 -8.99
C TRP A 222 -0.27 11.44 -10.11
N GLU A 223 -0.51 11.87 -11.33
CA GLU A 223 0.13 11.33 -12.54
C GLU A 223 0.83 12.46 -13.30
N PRO A 224 1.96 12.18 -13.98
CA PRO A 224 2.57 13.15 -14.86
C PRO A 224 1.58 13.56 -15.94
N ASP A 225 1.52 14.85 -16.24
CA ASP A 225 0.75 15.38 -17.33
C ASP A 225 1.37 14.99 -18.70
N ALA A 226 0.65 15.26 -19.78
CA ALA A 226 1.13 14.92 -21.12
C ALA A 226 2.44 15.62 -21.51
N SER A 227 2.74 16.77 -20.90
CA SER A 227 3.97 17.54 -21.14
C SER A 227 5.15 17.06 -20.31
N GLY A 228 4.89 16.30 -19.22
CA GLY A 228 5.90 15.88 -18.25
C GLY A 228 6.44 17.03 -17.39
N THR A 229 5.75 18.19 -17.35
CA THR A 229 6.17 19.37 -16.58
C THR A 229 5.42 19.54 -15.26
N ALA A 230 4.33 18.81 -15.07
CA ALA A 230 3.51 18.86 -13.87
C ALA A 230 2.95 17.48 -13.52
N LEU A 231 2.54 17.33 -12.28
CA LEU A 231 1.70 16.22 -11.80
C LEU A 231 0.26 16.69 -11.72
N ARG A 232 -0.66 15.96 -12.31
CA ARG A 232 -2.10 16.18 -12.24
C ARG A 232 -2.74 15.16 -11.31
N ARG A 233 -3.66 15.59 -10.46
CA ARG A 233 -4.45 14.68 -9.65
C ARG A 233 -5.46 13.94 -10.53
N SER A 234 -5.28 12.63 -10.67
CA SER A 234 -6.17 11.78 -11.48
C SER A 234 -7.26 11.11 -10.63
N LEU A 235 -7.01 10.97 -9.32
CA LEU A 235 -7.96 10.45 -8.34
C LEU A 235 -7.87 11.29 -7.07
N GLY A 236 -9.02 11.61 -6.50
CA GLY A 236 -9.13 12.22 -5.19
C GLY A 236 -10.45 11.80 -4.52
N PHE A 237 -10.34 11.26 -3.30
CA PHE A 237 -11.50 10.88 -2.49
C PHE A 237 -11.22 11.22 -1.02
N SER A 238 -12.18 11.87 -0.39
CA SER A 238 -12.19 12.15 1.06
C SER A 238 -13.39 11.47 1.69
N GLU A 239 -13.22 10.86 2.84
CA GLU A 239 -14.34 10.23 3.56
C GLU A 239 -15.39 11.26 4.05
N GLU A 240 -15.00 12.51 4.21
CA GLU A 240 -15.91 13.59 4.63
C GLU A 240 -16.63 14.24 3.43
N GLN A 241 -15.97 14.35 2.28
CA GLN A 241 -16.46 15.13 1.14
C GLN A 241 -16.83 14.27 -0.09
N GLY A 242 -16.48 12.97 -0.07
CA GLY A 242 -16.61 12.11 -1.24
C GLY A 242 -15.53 12.39 -2.30
N ALA A 243 -15.86 12.21 -3.57
CA ALA A 243 -14.95 12.48 -4.68
C ALA A 243 -14.55 13.95 -4.72
N THR A 244 -13.24 14.22 -4.81
CA THR A 244 -12.68 15.57 -4.88
C THR A 244 -12.25 15.90 -6.31
N SER A 245 -12.05 17.21 -6.58
CA SER A 245 -11.63 17.69 -7.91
C SER A 245 -10.38 16.97 -8.42
N THR A 246 -10.35 16.67 -9.72
CA THR A 246 -9.17 16.15 -10.43
C THR A 246 -8.48 17.21 -11.29
N ALA A 247 -8.86 18.49 -11.13
CA ALA A 247 -8.29 19.60 -11.90
C ALA A 247 -6.97 20.12 -11.32
N ASP A 248 -6.60 19.70 -10.12
CA ASP A 248 -5.40 20.22 -9.45
C ASP A 248 -4.12 19.70 -10.11
N THR A 249 -3.16 20.61 -10.24
CA THR A 249 -1.83 20.34 -10.79
C THR A 249 -0.74 20.89 -9.90
N ILE A 250 0.42 20.22 -9.88
CA ILE A 250 1.62 20.63 -9.16
C ILE A 250 2.79 20.64 -10.15
N ALA A 251 3.42 21.80 -10.34
CA ALA A 251 4.57 21.93 -11.24
C ALA A 251 5.79 21.14 -10.73
N LEU A 252 6.46 20.41 -11.60
CA LEU A 252 7.71 19.69 -11.31
C LEU A 252 8.93 20.62 -11.23
N GLY A 253 8.89 21.78 -11.87
CA GLY A 253 9.96 22.77 -11.91
C GLY A 253 9.98 23.76 -10.73
N GLY A 254 9.20 23.53 -9.65
CA GLY A 254 9.19 24.35 -8.45
C GLY A 254 10.43 24.12 -7.55
N ASP A 255 10.35 24.61 -6.31
CA ASP A 255 11.42 24.46 -5.30
C ASP A 255 11.67 23.02 -4.83
N GLY A 256 10.85 22.07 -5.33
CA GLY A 256 10.95 20.64 -4.99
C GLY A 256 10.53 20.31 -3.56
N SER A 257 10.03 21.28 -2.79
CA SER A 257 9.64 21.07 -1.38
C SER A 257 8.34 20.27 -1.23
N HIS A 258 7.50 20.24 -2.27
CA HIS A 258 6.21 19.54 -2.19
C HIS A 258 6.38 18.03 -2.12
N PRO A 259 5.84 17.32 -1.11
CA PRO A 259 6.10 15.88 -0.88
C PRO A 259 5.75 15.00 -2.08
N ILE A 260 4.69 15.32 -2.81
CA ILE A 260 4.28 14.57 -4.02
C ILE A 260 5.35 14.72 -5.12
N VAL A 261 5.92 15.93 -5.29
CA VAL A 261 7.02 16.17 -6.24
C VAL A 261 8.28 15.43 -5.79
N GLN A 262 8.61 15.50 -4.50
CA GLN A 262 9.76 14.75 -3.94
C GLN A 262 9.62 13.26 -4.20
N ALA A 263 8.45 12.67 -3.90
CA ALA A 263 8.22 11.25 -4.12
C ALA A 263 8.38 10.87 -5.60
N PHE A 264 7.85 11.68 -6.51
CA PHE A 264 7.97 11.44 -7.95
C PHE A 264 9.41 11.53 -8.45
N THR A 265 10.12 12.56 -8.06
CA THR A 265 11.48 12.85 -8.58
C THR A 265 12.55 11.92 -8.01
N THR A 266 12.47 11.65 -6.69
CA THR A 266 13.44 10.81 -6.00
C THR A 266 13.17 9.32 -6.15
N GLY A 267 11.91 8.93 -6.35
CA GLY A 267 11.45 7.53 -6.29
C GLY A 267 11.41 6.99 -4.86
N ARG A 268 11.41 7.86 -3.85
CA ARG A 268 11.31 7.52 -2.42
C ARG A 268 10.07 8.14 -1.82
N PRO A 269 9.45 7.52 -0.82
CA PRO A 269 8.36 8.16 -0.09
C PRO A 269 8.78 9.50 0.53
N ALA A 270 7.82 10.41 0.68
CA ALA A 270 8.01 11.69 1.34
C ALA A 270 6.86 11.95 2.32
N VAL A 271 7.18 12.47 3.51
CA VAL A 271 6.22 12.71 4.58
C VAL A 271 6.06 14.20 4.83
N ALA A 272 4.81 14.64 4.91
CA ALA A 272 4.42 15.95 5.43
C ALA A 272 3.12 15.77 6.21
N GLU A 273 3.22 15.61 7.52
CA GLU A 273 2.05 15.34 8.38
C GLU A 273 0.86 16.25 8.07
N PRO A 274 -0.33 15.69 7.93
CA PRO A 274 -0.76 14.31 8.14
C PRO A 274 -0.73 13.41 6.87
N MET A 275 0.12 13.69 5.89
CA MET A 275 0.18 13.02 4.59
C MET A 275 1.51 12.31 4.37
N ILE A 276 1.45 11.16 3.72
CA ILE A 276 2.59 10.49 3.10
C ILE A 276 2.34 10.35 1.59
N ALA A 277 3.34 10.74 0.79
CA ALA A 277 3.38 10.53 -0.64
C ALA A 277 4.28 9.33 -0.96
N ILE A 278 3.77 8.37 -1.71
CA ILE A 278 4.46 7.12 -2.04
C ILE A 278 4.50 6.97 -3.57
N PRO A 279 5.67 6.86 -4.19
CA PRO A 279 5.77 6.63 -5.62
C PRO A 279 5.25 5.22 -5.96
N VAL A 280 4.54 5.11 -7.06
CA VAL A 280 4.06 3.85 -7.62
C VAL A 280 4.85 3.59 -8.90
N ALA A 281 5.66 2.53 -8.87
CA ALA A 281 6.61 2.23 -9.91
C ALA A 281 6.55 0.74 -10.31
N PRO A 282 5.42 0.24 -10.83
CA PRO A 282 5.38 -1.10 -11.38
C PRO A 282 6.43 -1.20 -12.50
N GLN A 283 7.14 -2.30 -12.55
CA GLN A 283 8.24 -2.50 -13.52
C GLN A 283 9.36 -1.43 -13.46
N GLY A 284 9.61 -0.84 -12.29
CA GLY A 284 10.72 0.09 -12.06
C GLY A 284 10.56 1.50 -12.64
N ARG A 285 9.44 1.81 -13.28
CA ARG A 285 9.10 3.15 -13.80
C ARG A 285 7.99 3.78 -12.98
N ILE A 286 8.21 4.98 -12.47
CA ILE A 286 7.18 5.71 -11.72
C ILE A 286 6.06 6.13 -12.67
N THR A 287 4.87 5.58 -12.46
CA THR A 287 3.65 5.89 -13.23
C THR A 287 2.75 6.88 -12.51
N ALA A 288 2.82 6.90 -11.18
CA ALA A 288 2.01 7.76 -10.34
C ALA A 288 2.67 7.98 -8.97
N VAL A 289 2.12 8.92 -8.21
CA VAL A 289 2.34 9.06 -6.77
C VAL A 289 0.99 8.93 -6.08
N MET A 290 0.87 8.01 -5.12
CA MET A 290 -0.28 7.99 -4.23
C MET A 290 0.00 8.84 -2.99
N ALA A 291 -0.98 9.61 -2.55
CA ALA A 291 -0.93 10.36 -1.30
C ALA A 291 -2.06 9.88 -0.38
N LEU A 292 -1.67 9.49 0.84
CA LEU A 292 -2.58 9.02 1.88
C LEU A 292 -2.54 10.02 3.04
N HIS A 293 -3.72 10.49 3.47
CA HIS A 293 -3.88 11.41 4.58
C HIS A 293 -4.58 10.72 5.76
N PHE A 294 -4.08 10.94 6.97
CA PHE A 294 -4.54 10.29 8.21
C PHE A 294 -5.03 11.25 9.26
#